data_278ac9338ff7fbcfc07b3278cd1dc948
#
_entry.id   278ac9338ff7fbcfc07b3278cd1dc948
#
_cell.length_a   1.000
_cell.length_b   1.000
_cell.length_c   1.000
_cell.angle_alpha   90.00
_cell.angle_beta   90.00
_cell.angle_gamma   90.00
#
_symmetry.space_group_name_H-M   'P 1'
#
loop_
_entity.id
_entity.type
_entity.pdbx_description
1 polymer ?
#
loop_
_entity_poly.entity_id
_entity_poly.type
_entity_poly.pdbx_seq_one_letter_code
_entity_poly.pdbx_strand_id
1 'polypeptide(L)'
;PEEFQPAEAPKAAATEDAQPKGSLPPGTVVGDGKIKFVLARIDSRLLHGQVATAWTKATQPNRIIVVSDAVAKDDLRKKLIEQAAPPGVKANVIPISKMIEVAKDPRFGNTKALLLFENPEDVLKVVEGGVEIPEVNVGSMAHSVGKVVVSKVLSMGQEDVDTFDELKAKGIKFDVRKVPNDSKANMDEILKKAKNELANA
;
A
#
# COMPACT_ATOMS: atom_id res chain seq x y z
N PRO A 1 -3.12 18.85 -10.87
CA PRO A 1 -2.90 18.05 -9.70
C PRO A 1 -1.53 18.30 -9.13
N GLU A 2 -1.44 18.18 -7.85
CA GLU A 2 -0.19 18.44 -7.24
C GLU A 2 0.75 17.30 -7.45
N GLU A 3 1.97 17.64 -7.62
CA GLU A 3 2.95 16.63 -7.79
C GLU A 3 3.22 15.94 -6.49
N PHE A 4 3.43 14.65 -6.50
CA PHE A 4 3.76 13.91 -5.29
C PHE A 4 5.18 14.31 -4.87
N GLN A 5 5.32 14.75 -3.63
CA GLN A 5 6.60 15.21 -3.13
C GLN A 5 7.14 14.25 -2.09
N PRO A 6 8.44 14.13 -1.96
CA PRO A 6 9.03 13.33 -0.89
C PRO A 6 8.64 13.88 0.47
N ALA A 7 8.59 12.99 1.44
CA ALA A 7 8.33 13.41 2.80
C ALA A 7 9.49 14.26 3.27
N GLU A 8 9.16 15.30 3.97
CA GLU A 8 10.22 16.17 4.40
C GLU A 8 10.92 15.63 5.59
N ALA A 9 12.13 16.03 5.72
CA ALA A 9 12.87 15.61 6.86
C ALA A 9 12.23 16.24 8.08
N PRO A 10 12.25 15.51 9.10
CA PRO A 10 11.61 16.00 10.29
C PRO A 10 12.04 17.38 10.61
N LYS A 11 11.39 18.10 10.85
CA LYS A 11 11.60 19.34 11.25
C LYS A 11 12.35 20.14 10.50
N ALA A 12 13.12 19.59 10.17
CA ALA A 12 14.00 20.32 9.52
C ALA A 12 13.31 21.12 8.66
N ALA A 13 12.66 20.49 8.27
CA ALA A 13 12.10 21.14 7.39
C ALA A 13 11.72 22.40 7.77
N ALA A 14 11.68 22.59 8.82
CA ALA A 14 11.22 23.80 9.18
C ALA A 14 11.77 24.81 8.38
N THR A 15 12.86 24.81 8.31
CA THR A 15 13.40 25.86 7.70
C THR A 15 12.94 26.00 6.43
N GLU A 16 12.57 25.12 6.04
CA GLU A 16 12.29 25.26 4.86
C GLU A 16 11.43 26.17 4.43
N ASP A 17 11.13 26.78 5.19
CA ASP A 17 10.39 27.82 4.71
C ASP A 17 11.07 28.35 3.58
N ALA A 18 12.15 28.27 3.52
CA ALA A 18 12.84 28.86 2.45
C ALA A 18 12.55 28.09 1.22
N GLN A 19 12.19 26.91 1.32
CA GLN A 19 12.02 26.13 0.19
C GLN A 19 10.65 26.19 -0.31
N PRO A 20 10.49 26.61 -1.42
CA PRO A 20 9.19 26.72 -2.00
C PRO A 20 8.70 25.37 -2.26
N LYS A 21 7.72 25.02 -1.72
CA LYS A 21 7.14 23.85 -2.07
C LYS A 21 7.96 22.67 -1.80
N GLY A 22 8.81 22.59 -1.13
CA GLY A 22 9.48 21.45 -0.68
C GLY A 22 9.97 20.45 -1.68
N SER A 23 10.04 20.78 -2.86
CA SER A 23 10.52 19.84 -3.83
C SER A 23 12.03 19.86 -3.83
N LEU A 24 12.64 18.74 -3.57
CA LEU A 24 14.10 18.66 -3.58
C LEU A 24 14.60 18.41 -5.00
N PRO A 25 15.79 18.91 -5.34
CA PRO A 25 16.33 18.67 -6.68
C PRO A 25 16.51 17.19 -6.94
N PRO A 26 16.29 16.76 -8.18
CA PRO A 26 16.49 15.37 -8.52
C PRO A 26 17.91 14.92 -8.20
N GLY A 27 18.05 13.72 -7.69
CA GLY A 27 19.36 13.20 -7.33
C GLY A 27 19.81 13.53 -5.92
N THR A 28 19.07 14.39 -5.22
CA THR A 28 19.39 14.69 -3.83
C THR A 28 19.21 13.42 -3.00
N VAL A 29 20.18 13.09 -2.16
CA VAL A 29 20.09 11.90 -1.30
C VAL A 29 19.71 12.35 0.09
N VAL A 30 18.58 11.80 0.58
CA VAL A 30 18.09 12.08 1.92
C VAL A 30 18.26 10.81 2.73
N GLY A 31 18.82 10.91 3.91
CA GLY A 31 19.08 9.73 4.73
C GLY A 31 19.98 8.75 4.00
N ASP A 32 19.62 7.48 3.96
CA ASP A 32 20.38 6.48 3.22
C ASP A 32 19.92 6.36 1.77
N GLY A 33 19.03 7.24 1.33
CA GLY A 33 18.57 7.26 -0.05
C GLY A 33 17.53 6.22 -0.40
N LYS A 34 17.01 5.50 0.59
CA LYS A 34 16.03 4.44 0.32
C LYS A 34 14.78 4.64 1.15
N ILE A 35 13.63 4.69 0.48
CA ILE A 35 12.35 4.75 1.17
C ILE A 35 12.15 3.48 1.99
N LYS A 36 11.51 3.61 3.15
CA LYS A 36 11.23 2.47 4.02
C LYS A 36 9.75 2.16 3.97
N PHE A 37 9.39 0.88 3.94
CA PHE A 37 7.98 0.50 3.98
C PHE A 37 7.72 -0.12 5.35
N VAL A 38 6.90 0.56 6.16
CA VAL A 38 6.54 0.05 7.48
C VAL A 38 5.38 -0.93 7.40
N LEU A 39 4.62 -0.86 6.31
CA LEU A 39 3.54 -1.82 6.05
C LEU A 39 3.18 -1.72 4.56
N ALA A 40 2.91 -2.87 3.93
CA ALA A 40 2.28 -2.89 2.62
C ALA A 40 1.00 -3.70 2.81
N ARG A 41 -0.15 -3.11 2.48
CA ARG A 41 -1.44 -3.72 2.81
C ARG A 41 -2.38 -3.72 1.62
N ILE A 42 -3.08 -4.84 1.45
CA ILE A 42 -4.17 -4.94 0.47
C ILE A 42 -5.48 -4.74 1.23
N ASP A 43 -6.25 -3.75 0.80
CA ASP A 43 -7.53 -3.46 1.41
C ASP A 43 -8.40 -2.82 0.32
N SER A 44 -9.50 -3.48 -0.03
CA SER A 44 -10.35 -2.98 -1.12
C SER A 44 -10.95 -1.61 -0.82
N ARG A 45 -10.96 -1.18 0.44
CA ARG A 45 -11.46 0.14 0.80
C ARG A 45 -10.34 1.15 0.94
N LEU A 46 -9.09 0.73 0.79
CA LEU A 46 -7.91 1.57 0.88
C LEU A 46 -7.80 2.26 2.24
N LEU A 47 -7.78 3.58 2.29
CA LEU A 47 -7.61 4.30 3.56
C LEU A 47 -8.97 4.60 4.14
N HIS A 48 -9.29 4.02 5.29
CA HIS A 48 -10.60 4.22 5.89
C HIS A 48 -10.58 4.04 7.40
N GLY A 49 -11.29 4.90 8.08
CA GLY A 49 -11.74 4.79 9.46
C GLY A 49 -10.75 4.26 10.49
N GLN A 50 -11.26 3.47 11.39
CA GLN A 50 -10.48 2.95 12.50
C GLN A 50 -9.37 2.02 12.08
N VAL A 51 -9.51 1.35 10.93
CA VAL A 51 -8.48 0.45 10.44
C VAL A 51 -7.21 1.25 10.15
N ALA A 52 -7.36 2.41 9.50
CA ALA A 52 -6.20 3.25 9.19
C ALA A 52 -5.54 3.75 10.47
N THR A 53 -6.34 4.14 11.46
CA THR A 53 -5.82 4.63 12.71
C THR A 53 -5.06 3.53 13.45
N ALA A 54 -5.60 2.31 13.49
CA ALA A 54 -4.98 1.20 14.20
C ALA A 54 -3.63 0.84 13.58
N TRP A 55 -3.55 0.77 12.25
CA TRP A 55 -2.30 0.41 11.60
C TRP A 55 -1.28 1.54 11.67
N THR A 56 -1.74 2.80 11.63
CA THR A 56 -0.84 3.94 11.77
C THR A 56 -0.20 3.95 13.15
N LYS A 57 -0.98 3.64 14.20
CA LYS A 57 -0.42 3.58 15.53
C LYS A 57 0.57 2.43 15.68
N ALA A 58 0.27 1.29 15.07
CA ALA A 58 1.13 0.12 15.21
C ALA A 58 2.44 0.24 14.43
N THR A 59 2.43 0.91 13.29
CA THR A 59 3.60 0.94 12.40
C THR A 59 4.28 2.30 12.32
N GLN A 60 3.62 3.35 12.74
CA GLN A 60 4.17 4.70 12.85
C GLN A 60 4.83 5.22 11.57
N PRO A 61 4.08 5.26 10.48
CA PRO A 61 4.60 5.83 9.23
C PRO A 61 4.63 7.35 9.32
N ASN A 62 5.44 7.99 8.50
CA ASN A 62 5.33 9.43 8.33
C ASN A 62 4.62 9.77 7.02
N ARG A 63 4.27 8.77 6.22
CA ARG A 63 3.55 8.99 4.97
C ARG A 63 2.69 7.78 4.66
N ILE A 64 1.46 8.00 4.21
CA ILE A 64 0.62 6.93 3.69
C ILE A 64 0.58 7.12 2.18
N ILE A 65 0.88 6.07 1.43
CA ILE A 65 0.85 6.13 -0.03
C ILE A 65 -0.16 5.12 -0.52
N VAL A 66 -1.21 5.62 -1.16
CA VAL A 66 -2.21 4.77 -1.80
C VAL A 66 -1.81 4.61 -3.25
N VAL A 67 -1.57 3.37 -3.67
CA VAL A 67 -1.05 3.08 -5.00
C VAL A 67 -2.19 2.51 -5.84
N SER A 68 -2.74 3.31 -6.72
CA SER A 68 -3.86 2.88 -7.55
C SER A 68 -3.99 3.78 -8.77
N ASP A 69 -3.92 3.19 -9.95
CA ASP A 69 -4.08 3.95 -11.19
C ASP A 69 -5.50 4.51 -11.28
N ALA A 70 -6.49 3.71 -10.90
CA ALA A 70 -7.87 4.13 -11.01
C ALA A 70 -8.19 5.30 -10.09
N VAL A 71 -7.76 5.23 -8.84
CA VAL A 71 -8.03 6.30 -7.89
C VAL A 71 -7.24 7.55 -8.24
N ALA A 72 -6.02 7.38 -8.73
CA ALA A 72 -5.18 8.52 -9.10
C ALA A 72 -5.81 9.36 -10.21
N LYS A 73 -6.67 8.75 -11.03
CA LYS A 73 -7.37 9.46 -12.11
C LYS A 73 -8.72 10.01 -11.69
N ASP A 74 -9.21 9.67 -10.51
CA ASP A 74 -10.52 10.10 -10.04
C ASP A 74 -10.29 11.19 -9.00
N ASP A 75 -10.35 12.44 -9.41
CA ASP A 75 -10.01 13.57 -8.54
C ASP A 75 -10.84 13.60 -7.26
N LEU A 76 -12.10 13.30 -7.33
CA LEU A 76 -12.95 13.34 -6.14
C LEU A 76 -12.56 12.22 -5.16
N ARG A 77 -12.42 11.01 -5.66
CA ARG A 77 -12.06 9.88 -4.80
C ARG A 77 -10.68 10.07 -4.21
N LYS A 78 -9.74 10.59 -5.01
CA LYS A 78 -8.39 10.87 -4.55
C LYS A 78 -8.41 11.86 -3.39
N LYS A 79 -9.16 12.95 -3.52
CA LYS A 79 -9.25 13.94 -2.44
C LYS A 79 -9.89 13.37 -1.19
N LEU A 80 -10.96 12.60 -1.34
CA LEU A 80 -11.62 12.01 -0.18
C LEU A 80 -10.68 11.05 0.57
N ILE A 81 -9.92 10.27 -0.16
CA ILE A 81 -8.98 9.35 0.46
C ILE A 81 -7.86 10.11 1.13
N GLU A 82 -7.30 11.10 0.47
CA GLU A 82 -6.21 11.88 1.06
C GLU A 82 -6.65 12.62 2.32
N GLN A 83 -7.91 13.03 2.37
CA GLN A 83 -8.44 13.69 3.56
C GLN A 83 -8.76 12.73 4.70
N ALA A 84 -8.78 11.44 4.43
CA ALA A 84 -9.07 10.44 5.46
C ALA A 84 -7.84 10.07 6.28
N ALA A 85 -6.70 10.70 6.03
CA ALA A 85 -5.48 10.37 6.75
C ALA A 85 -5.62 10.66 8.24
N PRO A 86 -5.09 9.78 9.10
CA PRO A 86 -5.10 10.06 10.54
C PRO A 86 -4.28 11.31 10.85
N PRO A 87 -4.55 11.96 12.00
CA PRO A 87 -3.79 13.14 12.38
C PRO A 87 -2.28 12.88 12.42
N GLY A 88 -1.51 13.80 11.92
CA GLY A 88 -0.06 13.71 11.96
C GLY A 88 0.58 12.95 10.82
N VAL A 89 -0.21 12.39 9.91
CA VAL A 89 0.34 11.65 8.77
C VAL A 89 -0.30 12.18 7.51
N LYS A 90 0.52 12.40 6.49
CA LYS A 90 0.01 12.87 5.21
C LYS A 90 -0.20 11.69 4.28
N ALA A 91 -1.31 11.68 3.56
CA ALA A 91 -1.62 10.63 2.59
C ALA A 91 -1.58 11.20 1.17
N ASN A 92 -1.06 10.41 0.25
CA ASN A 92 -1.05 10.75 -1.17
C ASN A 92 -1.54 9.54 -1.96
N VAL A 93 -2.24 9.82 -3.06
CA VAL A 93 -2.66 8.76 -4.00
C VAL A 93 -1.84 8.93 -5.26
N ILE A 94 -1.14 7.89 -5.67
CA ILE A 94 -0.29 7.95 -6.87
C ILE A 94 -0.51 6.72 -7.74
N PRO A 95 -0.24 6.83 -9.04
CA PRO A 95 -0.35 5.65 -9.91
C PRO A 95 0.83 4.70 -9.70
N ILE A 96 0.67 3.49 -10.20
CA ILE A 96 1.69 2.44 -10.04
C ILE A 96 3.04 2.88 -10.59
N SER A 97 3.05 3.51 -11.77
CA SER A 97 4.31 3.94 -12.36
C SER A 97 5.06 4.94 -11.49
N LYS A 98 4.31 5.81 -10.82
CA LYS A 98 4.93 6.79 -9.91
C LYS A 98 5.50 6.11 -8.67
N MET A 99 4.82 5.08 -8.16
CA MET A 99 5.35 4.35 -7.01
C MET A 99 6.68 3.68 -7.35
N ILE A 100 6.79 3.13 -8.56
CA ILE A 100 8.03 2.51 -8.99
C ILE A 100 9.15 3.55 -9.05
N GLU A 101 8.85 4.76 -9.53
CA GLU A 101 9.85 5.85 -9.54
C GLU A 101 10.23 6.27 -8.12
N VAL A 102 9.25 6.41 -7.24
CA VAL A 102 9.50 6.83 -5.86
C VAL A 102 10.41 5.85 -5.14
N ALA A 103 10.23 4.57 -5.38
CA ALA A 103 11.04 3.55 -4.71
C ALA A 103 12.50 3.63 -5.10
N LYS A 104 12.81 4.22 -6.26
CA LYS A 104 14.18 4.35 -6.73
C LYS A 104 14.74 5.75 -6.49
N ASP A 105 13.94 6.64 -5.94
CA ASP A 105 14.33 8.06 -5.80
C ASP A 105 15.01 8.28 -4.46
N PRO A 106 16.28 8.66 -4.44
CA PRO A 106 17.01 8.80 -3.18
C PRO A 106 16.53 9.95 -2.30
N ARG A 107 15.65 10.81 -2.81
CA ARG A 107 15.09 11.88 -1.99
C ARG A 107 14.13 11.36 -0.92
N PHE A 108 13.69 10.09 -1.03
CA PHE A 108 12.73 9.53 -0.09
C PHE A 108 13.38 8.73 1.05
N GLY A 109 14.66 8.96 1.31
CA GLY A 109 15.37 8.19 2.32
C GLY A 109 14.86 8.35 3.75
N ASN A 110 14.15 9.44 4.06
CA ASN A 110 13.55 9.62 5.37
C ASN A 110 12.05 9.28 5.38
N THR A 111 11.53 8.76 4.29
CA THR A 111 10.12 8.43 4.21
C THR A 111 9.89 7.03 4.76
N LYS A 112 9.00 6.93 5.74
CA LYS A 112 8.55 5.65 6.28
C LYS A 112 7.10 5.51 5.83
N ALA A 113 6.87 4.69 4.84
CA ALA A 113 5.60 4.64 4.16
C ALA A 113 4.76 3.45 4.54
N LEU A 114 3.47 3.70 4.73
CA LEU A 114 2.47 2.66 4.79
C LEU A 114 1.84 2.64 3.40
N LEU A 115 1.99 1.53 2.68
CA LEU A 115 1.46 1.41 1.33
C LEU A 115 0.10 0.74 1.35
N LEU A 116 -0.84 1.28 0.58
CA LEU A 116 -2.18 0.68 0.45
C LEU A 116 -2.47 0.38 -1.00
N PHE A 117 -2.94 -0.84 -1.24
CA PHE A 117 -3.31 -1.33 -2.57
C PHE A 117 -4.75 -1.83 -2.52
N GLU A 118 -5.49 -1.67 -3.62
CA GLU A 118 -6.86 -2.17 -3.67
C GLU A 118 -6.93 -3.68 -3.85
N ASN A 119 -5.91 -4.26 -4.45
CA ASN A 119 -5.95 -5.67 -4.85
C ASN A 119 -4.52 -6.21 -4.98
N PRO A 120 -4.36 -7.53 -5.04
CA PRO A 120 -3.03 -8.13 -5.16
C PRO A 120 -2.37 -7.89 -6.52
N GLU A 121 -3.17 -7.68 -7.58
CA GLU A 121 -2.60 -7.47 -8.90
C GLU A 121 -1.78 -6.18 -8.95
N ASP A 122 -2.20 -5.14 -8.23
CA ASP A 122 -1.44 -3.90 -8.18
C ASP A 122 -0.13 -4.09 -7.40
N VAL A 123 -0.14 -4.94 -6.36
CA VAL A 123 1.09 -5.27 -5.65
C VAL A 123 2.06 -5.95 -6.60
N LEU A 124 1.58 -6.90 -7.40
CA LEU A 124 2.43 -7.61 -8.33
C LEU A 124 3.06 -6.67 -9.35
N LYS A 125 2.28 -5.71 -9.87
CA LYS A 125 2.81 -4.76 -10.84
C LYS A 125 3.93 -3.91 -10.24
N VAL A 126 3.77 -3.49 -9.00
CA VAL A 126 4.79 -2.69 -8.34
C VAL A 126 6.05 -3.53 -8.10
N VAL A 127 5.88 -4.77 -7.67
CA VAL A 127 7.00 -5.67 -7.42
C VAL A 127 7.73 -6.00 -8.73
N GLU A 128 6.97 -6.23 -9.81
CA GLU A 128 7.58 -6.49 -11.11
C GLU A 128 8.33 -5.28 -11.62
N GLY A 129 7.97 -4.10 -11.19
CA GLY A 129 8.70 -2.88 -11.54
C GLY A 129 9.97 -2.67 -10.73
N GLY A 130 10.29 -3.58 -9.83
CA GLY A 130 11.55 -3.52 -9.08
C GLY A 130 11.43 -3.03 -7.64
N VAL A 131 10.22 -2.84 -7.14
CA VAL A 131 10.04 -2.40 -5.75
C VAL A 131 10.11 -3.62 -4.84
N GLU A 132 10.94 -3.55 -3.82
CA GLU A 132 11.11 -4.67 -2.89
C GLU A 132 10.10 -4.59 -1.77
N ILE A 133 9.18 -5.53 -1.73
CA ILE A 133 8.18 -5.63 -0.68
C ILE A 133 8.28 -7.03 -0.10
N PRO A 134 8.88 -7.20 1.08
CA PRO A 134 9.09 -8.54 1.63
C PRO A 134 7.85 -9.19 2.22
N GLU A 135 6.90 -8.39 2.67
CA GLU A 135 5.69 -8.92 3.31
C GLU A 135 4.51 -8.05 2.98
N VAL A 136 3.34 -8.66 2.80
CA VAL A 136 2.11 -7.94 2.49
C VAL A 136 1.03 -8.36 3.49
N ASN A 137 0.40 -7.37 4.11
CA ASN A 137 -0.75 -7.59 4.97
C ASN A 137 -2.00 -7.64 4.10
N VAL A 138 -2.82 -8.66 4.28
CA VAL A 138 -4.06 -8.81 3.54
C VAL A 138 -5.20 -8.56 4.51
N GLY A 139 -5.88 -7.43 4.35
CA GLY A 139 -6.91 -7.01 5.28
C GLY A 139 -8.32 -7.18 4.78
N SER A 140 -8.57 -6.91 3.51
CA SER A 140 -9.92 -6.97 2.98
C SER A 140 -9.88 -7.07 1.46
N MET A 141 -10.73 -7.93 0.91
CA MET A 141 -10.90 -8.06 -0.54
C MET A 141 -12.38 -8.21 -0.81
N ALA A 142 -12.98 -7.23 -1.48
CA ALA A 142 -14.42 -7.16 -1.67
C ALA A 142 -14.93 -8.26 -2.59
N HIS A 143 -16.16 -8.68 -2.36
CA HIS A 143 -16.80 -9.68 -3.19
C HIS A 143 -17.36 -9.02 -4.47
N SER A 144 -17.29 -9.74 -5.57
CA SER A 144 -17.94 -9.34 -6.81
C SER A 144 -18.21 -10.61 -7.61
N VAL A 145 -18.91 -10.45 -8.73
CA VAL A 145 -19.30 -11.58 -9.57
C VAL A 145 -18.04 -12.33 -10.02
N GLY A 146 -18.08 -13.63 -9.94
CA GLY A 146 -16.95 -14.49 -10.34
C GLY A 146 -15.97 -14.80 -9.23
N LYS A 147 -16.16 -14.22 -8.04
CA LYS A 147 -15.29 -14.50 -6.92
C LYS A 147 -15.97 -15.41 -5.91
N VAL A 148 -15.16 -16.09 -5.11
CA VAL A 148 -15.67 -16.95 -4.02
C VAL A 148 -15.31 -16.30 -2.69
N VAL A 149 -16.18 -16.46 -1.71
CA VAL A 149 -15.96 -15.91 -0.37
C VAL A 149 -15.14 -16.94 0.42
N VAL A 150 -13.95 -16.54 0.86
CA VAL A 150 -13.08 -17.45 1.60
C VAL A 150 -12.99 -17.11 3.08
N SER A 151 -13.42 -15.89 3.46
CA SER A 151 -13.55 -15.52 4.87
C SER A 151 -14.54 -14.37 4.95
N LYS A 152 -14.79 -13.85 6.15
CA LYS A 152 -15.72 -12.73 6.32
C LYS A 152 -15.30 -11.50 5.54
N VAL A 153 -14.01 -11.32 5.32
CA VAL A 153 -13.49 -10.11 4.70
C VAL A 153 -12.78 -10.36 3.38
N LEU A 154 -12.62 -11.61 2.97
CA LEU A 154 -11.85 -11.91 1.76
C LEU A 154 -12.67 -12.69 0.76
N SER A 155 -12.77 -12.16 -0.46
CA SER A 155 -13.30 -12.88 -1.62
C SER A 155 -12.23 -12.85 -2.69
N MET A 156 -12.09 -13.94 -3.43
CA MET A 156 -11.03 -14.07 -4.43
C MET A 156 -11.57 -14.68 -5.70
N GLY A 157 -11.12 -14.15 -6.85
CA GLY A 157 -11.33 -14.78 -8.13
C GLY A 157 -10.08 -15.55 -8.53
N GLN A 158 -10.15 -16.21 -9.68
CA GLN A 158 -9.02 -16.99 -10.16
C GLN A 158 -7.79 -16.10 -10.36
N GLU A 159 -8.00 -14.89 -10.88
CA GLU A 159 -6.88 -13.98 -11.10
C GLU A 159 -6.19 -13.63 -9.79
N ASP A 160 -6.96 -13.42 -8.72
CA ASP A 160 -6.38 -13.08 -7.42
C ASP A 160 -5.53 -14.24 -6.91
N VAL A 161 -6.05 -15.46 -7.01
CA VAL A 161 -5.34 -16.64 -6.55
C VAL A 161 -4.04 -16.83 -7.31
N ASP A 162 -4.08 -16.67 -8.64
CA ASP A 162 -2.89 -16.80 -9.46
C ASP A 162 -1.86 -15.73 -9.10
N THR A 163 -2.32 -14.52 -8.81
CA THR A 163 -1.44 -13.42 -8.43
C THR A 163 -0.78 -13.69 -7.08
N PHE A 164 -1.53 -14.19 -6.10
CA PHE A 164 -0.94 -14.53 -4.82
C PHE A 164 0.10 -15.64 -4.98
N ASP A 165 -0.17 -16.63 -5.83
CA ASP A 165 0.81 -17.69 -6.08
C ASP A 165 2.10 -17.11 -6.69
N GLU A 166 1.97 -16.14 -7.61
CA GLU A 166 3.15 -15.52 -8.18
C GLU A 166 3.92 -14.71 -7.15
N LEU A 167 3.22 -13.98 -6.29
CA LEU A 167 3.87 -13.21 -5.23
C LEU A 167 4.58 -14.14 -4.24
N LYS A 168 3.97 -15.28 -3.90
CA LYS A 168 4.63 -16.27 -3.06
C LYS A 168 5.88 -16.82 -3.72
N ALA A 169 5.82 -17.08 -5.01
CA ALA A 169 6.98 -17.59 -5.73
C ALA A 169 8.13 -16.59 -5.76
N LYS A 170 7.84 -15.31 -5.59
CA LYS A 170 8.86 -14.28 -5.49
C LYS A 170 9.40 -14.11 -4.08
N GLY A 171 8.93 -14.92 -3.14
CA GLY A 171 9.41 -14.87 -1.77
C GLY A 171 8.66 -13.94 -0.84
N ILE A 172 7.55 -13.38 -1.29
CA ILE A 172 6.78 -12.46 -0.46
C ILE A 172 5.95 -13.24 0.54
N LYS A 173 5.97 -12.81 1.80
CA LYS A 173 5.20 -13.43 2.86
C LYS A 173 3.90 -12.67 3.05
N PHE A 174 2.88 -13.36 3.56
CA PHE A 174 1.58 -12.75 3.76
C PHE A 174 1.17 -12.80 5.22
N ASP A 175 0.59 -11.69 5.70
CA ASP A 175 0.11 -11.53 7.05
C ASP A 175 -1.38 -11.24 6.92
N VAL A 176 -2.23 -12.24 7.19
CA VAL A 176 -3.67 -12.09 6.95
C VAL A 176 -4.36 -11.73 8.26
N ARG A 177 -4.71 -10.46 8.39
CA ARG A 177 -5.49 -9.95 9.53
C ARG A 177 -6.02 -8.57 9.21
N LYS A 178 -7.16 -8.24 9.75
CA LYS A 178 -7.80 -6.95 9.47
C LYS A 178 -7.15 -5.83 10.25
N VAL A 179 -6.88 -6.03 11.52
CA VAL A 179 -6.27 -5.03 12.39
C VAL A 179 -5.09 -5.65 13.15
N PRO A 180 -4.19 -4.84 13.69
CA PRO A 180 -2.98 -5.36 14.33
C PRO A 180 -3.22 -6.33 15.50
N ASN A 181 -4.34 -6.18 16.20
CA ASN A 181 -4.61 -7.04 17.37
C ASN A 181 -5.27 -8.36 17.01
N ASP A 182 -5.64 -8.57 15.75
CA ASP A 182 -6.26 -9.84 15.36
C ASP A 182 -5.21 -10.94 15.28
N SER A 183 -5.66 -12.18 15.41
CA SER A 183 -4.81 -13.32 15.15
C SER A 183 -4.56 -13.42 13.65
N LYS A 184 -3.38 -13.87 13.28
CA LYS A 184 -3.05 -14.02 11.86
C LYS A 184 -3.67 -15.31 11.34
N ALA A 185 -4.35 -15.21 10.19
CA ALA A 185 -4.88 -16.40 9.53
C ALA A 185 -3.80 -16.99 8.60
N ASN A 186 -3.96 -18.26 8.26
CA ASN A 186 -2.99 -18.95 7.43
C ASN A 186 -3.30 -18.73 5.95
N MET A 187 -2.42 -18.04 5.25
CA MET A 187 -2.65 -17.71 3.83
C MET A 187 -2.69 -18.97 2.95
N ASP A 188 -1.88 -19.98 3.26
CA ASP A 188 -1.87 -21.18 2.44
C ASP A 188 -3.20 -21.90 2.52
N GLU A 189 -3.81 -21.95 3.70
CA GLU A 189 -5.13 -22.55 3.85
C GLU A 189 -6.20 -21.75 3.14
N ILE A 190 -6.10 -20.42 3.19
CA ILE A 190 -7.04 -19.55 2.50
C ILE A 190 -6.96 -19.78 1.00
N LEU A 191 -5.75 -19.83 0.44
CA LEU A 191 -5.58 -20.06 -0.98
C LEU A 191 -6.08 -21.45 -1.39
N LYS A 192 -5.86 -22.45 -0.54
CA LYS A 192 -6.35 -23.79 -0.83
C LYS A 192 -7.88 -23.80 -0.87
N LYS A 193 -8.51 -23.12 0.08
CA LYS A 193 -9.97 -23.03 0.10
C LYS A 193 -10.48 -22.31 -1.15
N ALA A 194 -9.82 -21.21 -1.53
CA ALA A 194 -10.23 -20.46 -2.71
C ALA A 194 -10.12 -21.32 -3.96
N LYS A 195 -9.03 -22.07 -4.11
CA LYS A 195 -8.85 -22.94 -5.27
C LYS A 195 -9.92 -24.01 -5.34
N ASN A 196 -10.26 -24.61 -4.19
CA ASN A 196 -11.28 -25.65 -4.17
C ASN A 196 -12.65 -25.08 -4.54
N GLU A 197 -13.00 -23.92 -4.01
CA GLU A 197 -14.31 -23.34 -4.29
C GLU A 197 -14.41 -22.82 -5.71
N LEU A 198 -13.33 -22.29 -6.26
CA LEU A 198 -13.34 -21.84 -7.65
C LEU A 198 -13.46 -23.03 -8.60
N ALA A 199 -12.84 -24.16 -8.27
CA ALA A 199 -12.94 -25.35 -9.10
C ALA A 199 -14.34 -25.95 -9.08
N ASN A 200 -15.10 -25.73 -8.00
CA ASN A 200 -16.46 -26.25 -7.88
C ASN A 200 -17.55 -25.24 -8.21
N ALA A 201 -17.16 -24.09 -8.64
CA ALA A 201 -18.12 -23.02 -8.95
C ALA A 201 -18.72 -23.18 -10.34
#